data_ebd51089c341cbd728fcd8717ddcc46d
#
_entry.id   ebd51089c341cbd728fcd8717ddcc46d
#
_cell.length_a   1.000
_cell.length_b   1.000
_cell.length_c   1.000
_cell.angle_alpha   90.00
_cell.angle_beta   90.00
_cell.angle_gamma   90.00
#
_symmetry.space_group_name_H-M   'P 1'
#
loop_
_entity.id
_entity.type
_entity.pdbx_description
1 polymer ?
#
loop_
_entity_poly.entity_id
_entity_poly.type
_entity_poly.pdbx_seq_one_letter_code
_entity_poly.pdbx_strand_id
1 'polypeptide(L)'
;MKLVKLSLVAALAAGAFSVANATPLEEAIKDIDVSGVLRYRYETSNEWSDINGVAENQGSGISGKQDHKYRAQLNFSGAIADNFKAFVQLDYNAQDGGYGANNGSTTRSYEAANSSTLNVRQLYLTYTNENVATSVILGKQQLNTIWTDNAIDGLVGTGIKVVNNSIDGLTLAAFAVDSYNSDEQRGDLGTVSNNKNLTVLNFNENLYGAAAIGSYEVFNGQLNPQLWLAYMTDNAFFYAVDAAYNTTIFDGVNWTLEGAYLGNSLDNELKDLGNGNGNFFALNGSIEVNGWDATLGGLYYGKKDKTTVTVIEDQGNLGSLLAGEEIFYTNGSKLNGDTGRNIFGYVKAGYTFNETVRVGADFVYGGTKTENHSGGDKLEAVARVDYKYSPKLNFSAFYSYVNVDKDTDSTHHDAVRLQALYKF
;
A
#
# COMPACT_ATOMS: atom_id res chain seq x y z
N MET A 1 26.07 1.54 2.22
CA MET A 1 25.23 2.07 1.11
C MET A 1 24.02 2.69 1.78
N LYS A 2 23.84 4.01 1.71
CA LYS A 2 22.72 4.68 2.34
C LYS A 2 21.43 4.21 1.64
N LEU A 3 20.64 3.39 2.30
CA LEU A 3 19.24 3.19 1.94
C LEU A 3 18.51 4.52 2.24
N VAL A 4 18.60 5.44 1.31
CA VAL A 4 17.70 6.58 1.27
C VAL A 4 16.33 5.96 1.08
N LYS A 5 15.49 5.94 2.11
CA LYS A 5 14.05 5.76 1.92
C LYS A 5 13.67 6.81 0.88
N LEU A 6 13.40 6.37 -0.35
CA LEU A 6 12.87 7.26 -1.37
C LEU A 6 11.55 7.77 -0.79
N SER A 7 11.58 8.98 -0.27
CA SER A 7 10.36 9.68 0.07
C SER A 7 9.47 9.74 -1.19
N LEU A 8 8.18 9.85 -1.01
CA LEU A 8 7.20 10.06 -2.08
C LEU A 8 7.65 11.13 -3.10
N VAL A 9 8.47 12.10 -2.64
CA VAL A 9 9.13 13.13 -3.45
C VAL A 9 10.00 12.53 -4.56
N ALA A 10 10.77 11.48 -4.27
CA ALA A 10 11.60 10.84 -5.31
C ALA A 10 10.75 10.06 -6.33
N ALA A 11 9.64 9.45 -5.91
CA ALA A 11 8.70 8.81 -6.82
C ALA A 11 7.95 9.83 -7.70
N LEU A 12 7.65 11.02 -7.15
CA LEU A 12 7.03 12.11 -7.89
C LEU A 12 8.03 12.85 -8.80
N ALA A 13 9.29 12.97 -8.39
CA ALA A 13 10.34 13.67 -9.13
C ALA A 13 11.05 12.81 -10.18
N ALA A 14 11.11 11.49 -10.02
CA ALA A 14 11.81 10.60 -10.96
C ALA A 14 11.19 10.54 -12.38
N GLY A 15 10.03 11.17 -12.60
CA GLY A 15 9.40 11.31 -13.92
C GLY A 15 9.76 12.56 -14.70
N ALA A 16 10.59 13.48 -14.22
CA ALA A 16 10.54 14.87 -14.71
C ALA A 16 11.84 15.46 -15.28
N PHE A 17 12.82 14.72 -15.74
CA PHE A 17 14.03 15.37 -16.28
C PHE A 17 14.47 14.83 -17.65
N SER A 18 14.05 15.50 -18.70
CA SER A 18 14.87 15.75 -19.88
C SER A 18 14.31 16.93 -20.67
N VAL A 19 15.17 17.89 -20.97
CA VAL A 19 14.88 18.97 -21.92
C VAL A 19 14.69 18.31 -23.28
N ALA A 20 13.47 18.33 -23.79
CA ALA A 20 13.17 17.81 -25.12
C ALA A 20 12.94 18.97 -26.09
N ASN A 21 13.80 19.09 -27.08
CA ASN A 21 13.44 19.80 -28.30
C ASN A 21 12.34 19.00 -29.02
N ALA A 22 11.37 19.69 -29.63
CA ALA A 22 10.31 19.04 -30.40
C ALA A 22 10.91 18.11 -31.46
N THR A 23 10.90 16.80 -31.16
CA THR A 23 11.34 15.79 -32.11
C THR A 23 10.15 15.26 -32.89
N PRO A 24 10.26 15.03 -34.22
CA PRO A 24 9.24 14.31 -34.96
C PRO A 24 8.91 12.97 -34.29
N LEU A 25 7.66 12.53 -34.39
CA LEU A 25 7.20 11.27 -33.73
C LEU A 25 8.08 10.06 -34.10
N GLU A 26 8.63 10.05 -35.34
CA GLU A 26 9.55 9.01 -35.82
C GLU A 26 10.91 9.03 -35.11
N GLU A 27 11.40 10.19 -34.68
CA GLU A 27 12.60 10.31 -33.83
C GLU A 27 12.29 10.04 -32.38
N ALA A 28 11.13 10.47 -31.89
CA ALA A 28 10.67 10.18 -30.51
C ALA A 28 10.53 8.67 -30.26
N ILE A 29 10.19 7.87 -31.27
CA ILE A 29 10.13 6.39 -31.16
C ILE A 29 11.53 5.79 -30.93
N LYS A 30 12.61 6.43 -31.32
CA LYS A 30 13.98 5.97 -31.10
C LYS A 30 14.45 6.22 -29.65
N ASP A 31 13.87 7.19 -28.97
CA ASP A 31 14.23 7.64 -27.63
C ASP A 31 13.18 7.28 -26.58
N ILE A 32 12.41 6.20 -26.82
CA ILE A 32 11.47 5.69 -25.83
C ILE A 32 12.21 4.93 -24.75
N ASP A 33 12.10 5.41 -23.51
CA ASP A 33 12.51 4.67 -22.34
C ASP A 33 11.54 3.51 -22.10
N VAL A 34 12.09 2.30 -22.00
CA VAL A 34 11.34 1.09 -21.65
C VAL A 34 11.78 0.60 -20.30
N SER A 35 10.83 0.42 -19.41
CA SER A 35 11.06 -0.16 -18.09
C SER A 35 9.90 -1.08 -17.71
N GLY A 36 10.04 -1.82 -16.64
CA GLY A 36 8.94 -2.68 -16.25
C GLY A 36 9.18 -3.51 -15.00
N VAL A 37 8.18 -4.32 -14.72
CA VAL A 37 8.15 -5.23 -13.59
C VAL A 37 7.65 -6.58 -14.04
N LEU A 38 8.34 -7.65 -13.62
CA LEU A 38 7.82 -9.01 -13.66
C LEU A 38 7.75 -9.51 -12.22
N ARG A 39 6.57 -9.92 -11.78
CA ARG A 39 6.33 -10.50 -10.47
C ARG A 39 5.70 -11.87 -10.59
N TYR A 40 6.25 -12.82 -9.88
CA TYR A 40 5.63 -14.08 -9.59
C TYR A 40 5.44 -14.20 -8.09
N ARG A 41 4.24 -14.61 -7.64
CA ARG A 41 3.93 -14.95 -6.25
C ARG A 41 3.30 -16.33 -6.18
N TYR A 42 3.68 -17.08 -5.18
CA TYR A 42 2.93 -18.22 -4.68
C TYR A 42 2.43 -17.88 -3.29
N GLU A 43 1.15 -18.01 -3.08
CA GLU A 43 0.50 -17.74 -1.81
C GLU A 43 -0.33 -18.93 -1.37
N THR A 44 -0.26 -19.26 -0.09
CA THR A 44 -1.13 -20.27 0.54
C THR A 44 -1.53 -19.80 1.92
N SER A 45 -2.77 -20.09 2.30
CA SER A 45 -3.30 -19.77 3.63
C SER A 45 -4.27 -20.85 4.10
N ASN A 46 -4.30 -21.09 5.41
CA ASN A 46 -5.27 -21.97 6.07
C ASN A 46 -5.92 -21.18 7.21
N GLU A 47 -7.18 -21.47 7.49
CA GLU A 47 -7.94 -20.86 8.57
C GLU A 47 -8.60 -21.95 9.41
N TRP A 48 -8.50 -21.83 10.72
CA TRP A 48 -9.15 -22.69 11.71
C TRP A 48 -9.97 -21.84 12.68
N SER A 49 -11.08 -22.40 13.15
CA SER A 49 -11.85 -21.83 14.23
C SER A 49 -12.07 -22.86 15.35
N ASP A 50 -11.91 -22.43 16.60
CA ASP A 50 -12.29 -23.16 17.79
C ASP A 50 -13.61 -22.62 18.30
N ILE A 51 -14.68 -23.37 18.12
CA ILE A 51 -16.01 -23.04 18.61
C ILE A 51 -16.32 -23.96 19.80
N ASN A 52 -16.54 -23.39 20.99
CA ASN A 52 -16.82 -24.13 22.22
C ASN A 52 -15.73 -25.17 22.60
N GLY A 53 -14.47 -24.88 22.30
CA GLY A 53 -13.33 -25.76 22.60
C GLY A 53 -13.18 -26.97 21.68
N VAL A 54 -13.88 -26.98 20.57
CA VAL A 54 -13.70 -27.96 19.48
C VAL A 54 -13.07 -27.27 18.30
N ALA A 55 -11.85 -27.71 17.96
CA ALA A 55 -11.15 -27.20 16.78
C ALA A 55 -11.87 -27.67 15.50
N GLU A 56 -12.42 -26.71 14.77
CA GLU A 56 -12.99 -26.96 13.44
C GLU A 56 -12.12 -26.29 12.38
N ASN A 57 -11.57 -27.11 11.49
CA ASN A 57 -10.89 -26.60 10.31
C ASN A 57 -11.95 -26.07 9.33
N GLN A 58 -12.01 -24.77 9.13
CA GLN A 58 -12.91 -24.11 8.16
C GLN A 58 -12.44 -24.30 6.71
N GLY A 59 -11.23 -24.80 6.53
CA GLY A 59 -10.72 -25.25 5.25
C GLY A 59 -10.55 -26.77 5.27
N SER A 60 -11.06 -27.49 4.29
CA SER A 60 -10.94 -28.93 4.20
C SER A 60 -9.50 -29.39 3.96
N GLY A 61 -8.76 -29.72 5.01
CA GLY A 61 -7.42 -30.32 4.91
C GLY A 61 -6.34 -29.35 4.42
N ILE A 62 -5.38 -29.78 3.63
CA ILE A 62 -4.34 -28.95 2.97
C ILE A 62 -4.94 -27.87 2.03
N SER A 63 -6.15 -27.55 2.20
CA SER A 63 -7.06 -26.83 1.34
C SER A 63 -7.22 -25.36 1.69
N GLY A 64 -6.23 -24.75 2.23
CA GLY A 64 -6.11 -23.31 2.19
C GLY A 64 -6.10 -22.82 0.74
N LYS A 65 -6.34 -21.56 0.54
CA LYS A 65 -6.13 -20.94 -0.77
C LYS A 65 -4.68 -21.19 -1.18
N GLN A 66 -4.49 -21.72 -2.37
CA GLN A 66 -3.18 -21.87 -2.99
C GLN A 66 -3.26 -21.23 -4.36
N ASP A 67 -2.56 -20.12 -4.50
CA ASP A 67 -2.63 -19.30 -5.70
C ASP A 67 -1.23 -19.04 -6.26
N HIS A 68 -1.10 -19.19 -7.58
CA HIS A 68 0.02 -18.65 -8.34
C HIS A 68 -0.41 -17.34 -8.97
N LYS A 69 0.25 -16.25 -8.63
CA LYS A 69 -0.08 -14.91 -9.13
C LYS A 69 1.05 -14.38 -9.98
N TYR A 70 0.71 -13.90 -11.16
CA TYR A 70 1.64 -13.34 -12.13
C TYR A 70 1.28 -11.89 -12.39
N ARG A 71 2.26 -11.02 -12.47
CA ARG A 71 2.09 -9.66 -12.94
C ARG A 71 3.24 -9.26 -13.83
N ALA A 72 2.91 -8.70 -14.99
CA ALA A 72 3.86 -8.10 -15.91
C ALA A 72 3.42 -6.69 -16.24
N GLN A 73 4.27 -5.71 -15.93
CA GLN A 73 4.06 -4.31 -16.29
C GLN A 73 5.15 -3.87 -17.26
N LEU A 74 4.75 -3.23 -18.36
CA LEU A 74 5.64 -2.63 -19.34
C LEU A 74 5.34 -1.14 -19.43
N ASN A 75 6.32 -0.33 -19.15
CA ASN A 75 6.25 1.12 -19.18
C ASN A 75 6.96 1.64 -20.42
N PHE A 76 6.31 2.50 -21.15
CA PHE A 76 6.85 3.24 -22.27
C PHE A 76 6.76 4.73 -21.96
N SER A 77 7.85 5.44 -22.10
CA SER A 77 7.93 6.85 -21.77
C SER A 77 8.81 7.57 -22.77
N GLY A 78 8.33 8.65 -23.36
CA GLY A 78 9.07 9.41 -24.36
C GLY A 78 8.63 10.86 -24.43
N ALA A 79 9.57 11.75 -24.80
CA ALA A 79 9.26 13.12 -25.15
C ALA A 79 8.53 13.17 -26.49
N ILE A 80 7.44 13.92 -26.57
CA ILE A 80 6.62 14.07 -27.78
C ILE A 80 6.65 15.50 -28.33
N ALA A 81 7.03 16.45 -27.53
CA ALA A 81 7.22 17.86 -27.90
C ALA A 81 8.05 18.54 -26.81
N ASP A 82 8.43 19.81 -27.03
CA ASP A 82 9.09 20.62 -26.00
C ASP A 82 8.23 20.65 -24.74
N ASN A 83 8.86 20.29 -23.60
CA ASN A 83 8.22 20.22 -22.29
C ASN A 83 7.09 19.18 -22.14
N PHE A 84 6.78 18.38 -23.17
CA PHE A 84 5.76 17.34 -23.12
C PHE A 84 6.35 15.94 -23.19
N LYS A 85 5.92 15.09 -22.29
CA LYS A 85 6.26 13.66 -22.21
C LYS A 85 4.98 12.83 -22.18
N ALA A 86 4.94 11.75 -22.95
CA ALA A 86 3.89 10.75 -22.88
C ALA A 86 4.34 9.54 -22.05
N PHE A 87 3.43 8.93 -21.34
CA PHE A 87 3.64 7.70 -20.59
C PHE A 87 2.51 6.72 -20.84
N VAL A 88 2.87 5.47 -21.09
CA VAL A 88 1.93 4.34 -21.23
C VAL A 88 2.43 3.19 -20.38
N GLN A 89 1.57 2.61 -19.57
CA GLN A 89 1.81 1.36 -18.86
C GLN A 89 0.83 0.30 -19.31
N LEU A 90 1.36 -0.78 -19.86
CA LEU A 90 0.61 -2.02 -20.09
C LEU A 90 0.74 -2.90 -18.86
N ASP A 91 -0.34 -3.55 -18.46
CA ASP A 91 -0.39 -4.43 -17.30
C ASP A 91 -1.09 -5.74 -17.64
N TYR A 92 -0.44 -6.83 -17.31
CA TYR A 92 -0.99 -8.18 -17.33
C TYR A 92 -0.99 -8.72 -15.91
N ASN A 93 -2.15 -9.11 -15.41
CA ASN A 93 -2.34 -9.68 -14.08
C ASN A 93 -3.15 -10.97 -14.21
N ALA A 94 -2.62 -12.07 -13.72
CA ALA A 94 -3.23 -13.38 -13.81
C ALA A 94 -3.03 -14.16 -12.51
N GLN A 95 -3.97 -15.09 -12.26
CA GLN A 95 -3.93 -15.98 -11.11
C GLN A 95 -4.34 -17.39 -11.54
N ASP A 96 -3.54 -18.37 -11.13
CA ASP A 96 -3.82 -19.80 -11.30
C ASP A 96 -4.00 -20.45 -9.94
N GLY A 97 -4.89 -21.45 -9.82
CA GLY A 97 -5.03 -22.25 -8.62
C GLY A 97 -3.84 -23.19 -8.44
N GLY A 98 -3.37 -23.35 -7.20
CA GLY A 98 -2.31 -24.29 -6.84
C GLY A 98 -2.83 -25.73 -6.66
N TYR A 99 -1.89 -26.69 -6.62
CA TYR A 99 -2.19 -28.09 -6.36
C TYR A 99 -2.85 -28.27 -4.99
N GLY A 100 -4.00 -28.93 -4.95
CA GLY A 100 -4.76 -29.15 -3.71
C GLY A 100 -5.66 -27.98 -3.30
N ALA A 101 -5.70 -26.89 -4.05
CA ALA A 101 -6.65 -25.80 -3.82
C ALA A 101 -8.10 -26.35 -3.87
N ASN A 102 -8.76 -26.36 -2.73
CA ASN A 102 -10.10 -26.87 -2.60
C ASN A 102 -10.95 -25.88 -1.79
N ASN A 103 -11.44 -24.87 -2.44
CA ASN A 103 -12.25 -23.80 -1.82
C ASN A 103 -13.65 -24.24 -1.39
N GLY A 104 -13.83 -25.53 -1.05
CA GLY A 104 -15.18 -26.07 -0.87
C GLY A 104 -15.99 -26.08 -2.17
N SER A 105 -15.44 -25.58 -3.26
CA SER A 105 -15.98 -25.71 -4.60
C SER A 105 -15.56 -27.06 -5.16
N THR A 106 -16.52 -27.80 -5.71
CA THR A 106 -16.29 -29.07 -6.38
C THR A 106 -15.50 -28.93 -7.70
N THR A 107 -15.16 -27.73 -8.08
CA THR A 107 -14.44 -27.41 -9.30
C THR A 107 -12.99 -27.07 -8.97
N ARG A 108 -12.11 -28.05 -9.09
CA ARG A 108 -10.67 -27.77 -9.17
C ARG A 108 -10.41 -27.08 -10.51
N SER A 109 -9.98 -25.84 -10.47
CA SER A 109 -9.46 -25.20 -11.68
C SER A 109 -8.03 -25.68 -11.88
N TYR A 110 -7.83 -26.65 -12.75
CA TYR A 110 -6.50 -27.08 -13.22
C TYR A 110 -6.01 -26.21 -14.38
N GLU A 111 -6.84 -25.31 -14.84
CA GLU A 111 -6.56 -24.49 -16.00
C GLU A 111 -5.91 -23.19 -15.54
N ALA A 112 -4.79 -22.86 -16.18
CA ALA A 112 -4.24 -21.52 -16.13
C ALA A 112 -5.30 -20.49 -16.52
N ALA A 113 -5.32 -19.33 -15.89
CA ALA A 113 -6.32 -18.30 -16.18
C ALA A 113 -6.20 -17.81 -17.62
N ASN A 114 -6.98 -18.41 -18.51
CA ASN A 114 -6.99 -18.09 -19.94
C ASN A 114 -7.70 -16.77 -20.28
N SER A 115 -8.27 -16.10 -19.28
CA SER A 115 -9.12 -14.91 -19.46
C SER A 115 -8.44 -13.60 -19.07
N SER A 116 -7.17 -13.62 -18.65
CA SER A 116 -6.45 -12.40 -18.31
C SER A 116 -6.12 -11.62 -19.58
N THR A 117 -6.55 -10.37 -19.61
CA THR A 117 -6.29 -9.46 -20.73
C THR A 117 -5.13 -8.53 -20.42
N LEU A 118 -4.39 -8.16 -21.44
CA LEU A 118 -3.42 -7.09 -21.37
C LEU A 118 -4.17 -5.75 -21.32
N ASN A 119 -4.04 -4.99 -20.24
CA ASN A 119 -4.74 -3.74 -20.03
C ASN A 119 -3.80 -2.53 -20.14
N VAL A 120 -4.33 -1.40 -20.55
CA VAL A 120 -3.67 -0.10 -20.37
C VAL A 120 -3.99 0.40 -18.98
N ARG A 121 -3.04 0.19 -18.05
CA ARG A 121 -3.23 0.58 -16.65
C ARG A 121 -3.02 2.07 -16.44
N GLN A 122 -2.02 2.67 -17.08
CA GLN A 122 -1.76 4.11 -17.01
C GLN A 122 -1.55 4.67 -18.44
N LEU A 123 -2.10 5.85 -18.68
CA LEU A 123 -1.93 6.60 -19.92
C LEU A 123 -2.09 8.08 -19.62
N TYR A 124 -0.99 8.81 -19.62
CA TYR A 124 -1.00 10.23 -19.31
C TYR A 124 0.06 11.04 -20.06
N LEU A 125 -0.18 12.34 -20.12
CA LEU A 125 0.75 13.34 -20.60
C LEU A 125 1.29 14.15 -19.42
N THR A 126 2.59 14.45 -19.45
CA THR A 126 3.22 15.36 -18.50
C THR A 126 3.71 16.59 -19.26
N TYR A 127 3.28 17.77 -18.82
CA TYR A 127 3.88 19.04 -19.20
C TYR A 127 4.77 19.52 -18.05
N THR A 128 6.00 19.91 -18.35
CA THR A 128 6.94 20.44 -17.35
C THR A 128 7.40 21.84 -17.74
N ASN A 129 7.26 22.79 -16.83
CA ASN A 129 7.83 24.13 -16.96
C ASN A 129 8.98 24.28 -15.94
N GLU A 130 10.20 24.19 -16.44
CA GLU A 130 11.42 24.26 -15.61
C GLU A 130 11.61 25.62 -14.96
N ASN A 131 11.17 26.71 -15.60
CA ASN A 131 11.35 28.08 -15.06
C ASN A 131 10.60 28.30 -13.75
N VAL A 132 9.54 27.56 -13.51
CA VAL A 132 8.73 27.61 -12.28
C VAL A 132 8.70 26.24 -11.58
N ALA A 133 9.57 25.34 -11.96
CA ALA A 133 9.71 23.97 -11.41
C ALA A 133 8.34 23.29 -11.21
N THR A 134 7.46 23.37 -12.21
CA THR A 134 6.09 22.87 -12.15
C THR A 134 5.82 21.83 -13.23
N SER A 135 5.26 20.69 -12.82
CA SER A 135 4.78 19.66 -13.73
C SER A 135 3.27 19.50 -13.61
N VAL A 136 2.60 19.35 -14.76
CA VAL A 136 1.16 19.05 -14.86
C VAL A 136 1.00 17.71 -15.55
N ILE A 137 0.32 16.76 -14.89
CA ILE A 137 0.10 15.41 -15.38
C ILE A 137 -1.39 15.25 -15.65
N LEU A 138 -1.72 14.85 -16.89
CA LEU A 138 -3.09 14.76 -17.38
C LEU A 138 -3.36 13.36 -17.92
N GLY A 139 -4.37 12.67 -17.37
CA GLY A 139 -4.81 11.37 -17.84
C GLY A 139 -4.93 10.32 -16.74
N LYS A 140 -4.90 9.06 -17.16
CA LYS A 140 -5.03 7.89 -16.26
C LYS A 140 -3.69 7.60 -15.60
N GLN A 141 -3.60 7.74 -14.29
CA GLN A 141 -2.37 7.66 -13.52
C GLN A 141 -2.59 7.03 -12.14
N GLN A 142 -1.55 6.41 -11.57
CA GLN A 142 -1.60 5.89 -10.20
C GLN A 142 -1.70 7.04 -9.19
N LEU A 143 -2.58 6.86 -8.21
CA LEU A 143 -2.80 7.81 -7.13
C LEU A 143 -1.82 7.52 -6.00
N ASN A 144 -0.68 8.20 -6.01
CA ASN A 144 0.32 8.08 -4.96
C ASN A 144 0.03 9.08 -3.84
N THR A 145 -0.84 8.71 -2.93
CA THR A 145 -1.22 9.53 -1.76
C THR A 145 -0.91 8.78 -0.46
N ILE A 146 -1.08 9.43 0.68
CA ILE A 146 -0.95 8.76 1.99
C ILE A 146 -2.09 7.74 2.23
N TRP A 147 -3.24 7.91 1.55
CA TRP A 147 -4.43 7.07 1.72
C TRP A 147 -4.53 5.92 0.72
N THR A 148 -3.61 5.83 -0.27
CA THR A 148 -3.63 4.81 -1.32
C THR A 148 -2.35 3.98 -1.28
N ASP A 149 -2.41 2.74 -1.75
CA ASP A 149 -1.21 1.92 -1.91
C ASP A 149 -0.31 2.48 -3.01
N ASN A 150 0.96 2.67 -2.68
CA ASN A 150 1.97 3.18 -3.62
C ASN A 150 2.82 2.05 -4.24
N ALA A 151 2.43 0.80 -4.05
CA ALA A 151 3.04 -0.36 -4.70
C ALA A 151 2.70 -0.45 -6.19
N ILE A 152 3.15 -1.49 -6.86
CA ILE A 152 2.94 -1.69 -8.31
C ILE A 152 1.47 -1.92 -8.70
N ASP A 153 0.64 -2.23 -7.73
CA ASP A 153 -0.80 -2.54 -7.83
C ASP A 153 -1.72 -1.45 -7.23
N GLY A 154 -1.19 -0.31 -6.82
CA GLY A 154 -1.96 0.77 -6.21
C GLY A 154 -3.04 1.39 -7.11
N LEU A 155 -3.99 2.06 -6.49
CA LEU A 155 -5.17 2.66 -7.12
C LEU A 155 -4.83 3.59 -8.27
N VAL A 156 -5.49 3.39 -9.40
CA VAL A 156 -5.37 4.24 -10.60
C VAL A 156 -6.62 5.08 -10.77
N GLY A 157 -6.42 6.35 -11.06
CA GLY A 157 -7.50 7.26 -11.39
C GLY A 157 -7.22 8.11 -12.61
N THR A 158 -8.26 8.65 -13.24
CA THR A 158 -8.15 9.57 -14.38
C THR A 158 -8.40 10.98 -13.91
N GLY A 159 -7.55 11.90 -14.29
CA GLY A 159 -7.67 13.29 -13.88
C GLY A 159 -6.43 14.13 -14.14
N ILE A 160 -6.25 15.14 -13.30
CA ILE A 160 -5.14 16.09 -13.35
C ILE A 160 -4.36 16.04 -12.04
N LYS A 161 -3.04 16.10 -12.11
CA LYS A 161 -2.15 16.33 -10.98
C LYS A 161 -1.14 17.42 -11.32
N VAL A 162 -0.94 18.35 -10.40
CA VAL A 162 0.05 19.43 -10.51
C VAL A 162 1.06 19.23 -9.38
N VAL A 163 2.34 19.31 -9.70
CA VAL A 163 3.45 19.21 -8.75
C VAL A 163 4.37 20.41 -8.94
N ASN A 164 4.69 21.11 -7.85
CA ASN A 164 5.60 22.24 -7.85
C ASN A 164 6.74 22.00 -6.85
N ASN A 165 7.97 22.20 -7.32
CA ASN A 165 9.21 22.09 -6.55
C ASN A 165 10.02 23.41 -6.55
N SER A 166 9.37 24.55 -6.71
CA SER A 166 10.05 25.86 -6.79
C SER A 166 10.59 26.35 -5.44
N ILE A 167 10.15 25.77 -4.34
CA ILE A 167 10.59 26.09 -2.99
C ILE A 167 11.57 25.01 -2.54
N ASP A 168 12.78 25.39 -2.18
CA ASP A 168 13.81 24.47 -1.73
C ASP A 168 13.34 23.67 -0.48
N GLY A 169 13.54 22.36 -0.52
CA GLY A 169 13.09 21.44 0.52
C GLY A 169 11.57 21.22 0.61
N LEU A 170 10.74 21.80 -0.28
CA LEU A 170 9.29 21.67 -0.26
C LEU A 170 8.71 21.29 -1.62
N THR A 171 7.97 20.19 -1.66
CA THR A 171 7.12 19.81 -2.79
C THR A 171 5.66 20.13 -2.46
N LEU A 172 5.01 20.89 -3.33
CA LEU A 172 3.57 21.12 -3.29
C LEU A 172 2.90 20.31 -4.39
N ALA A 173 1.81 19.64 -4.08
CA ALA A 173 1.02 18.89 -5.06
C ALA A 173 -0.48 19.20 -4.90
N ALA A 174 -1.20 19.17 -6.02
CA ALA A 174 -2.66 19.20 -6.04
C ALA A 174 -3.17 18.23 -7.10
N PHE A 175 -4.32 17.62 -6.88
CA PHE A 175 -4.91 16.69 -7.82
C PHE A 175 -6.43 16.74 -7.83
N ALA A 176 -7.01 16.37 -8.98
CA ALA A 176 -8.43 16.15 -9.15
C ALA A 176 -8.62 14.89 -10.01
N VAL A 177 -9.42 13.96 -9.52
CA VAL A 177 -9.69 12.65 -10.12
C VAL A 177 -11.20 12.45 -10.20
N ASP A 178 -11.69 11.99 -11.33
CA ASP A 178 -13.12 11.82 -11.59
C ASP A 178 -13.52 10.37 -11.93
N SER A 179 -12.55 9.48 -12.09
CA SER A 179 -12.81 8.05 -12.32
C SER A 179 -11.68 7.18 -11.78
N TYR A 180 -12.02 5.94 -11.45
CA TYR A 180 -11.10 4.98 -10.85
C TYR A 180 -11.09 3.67 -11.66
N ASN A 181 -9.99 2.96 -11.63
CA ASN A 181 -9.91 1.63 -12.23
C ASN A 181 -10.44 0.59 -11.25
N SER A 182 -11.70 0.18 -11.44
CA SER A 182 -12.38 -0.77 -10.56
C SER A 182 -12.05 -2.24 -10.84
N ASP A 183 -11.52 -2.56 -12.01
CA ASP A 183 -11.40 -3.95 -12.46
C ASP A 183 -10.23 -4.70 -11.83
N GLU A 184 -9.13 -4.01 -11.51
CA GLU A 184 -7.96 -4.60 -10.86
C GLU A 184 -8.05 -4.63 -9.34
N GLN A 185 -8.93 -3.81 -8.77
CA GLN A 185 -8.87 -3.46 -7.36
C GLN A 185 -10.17 -3.75 -6.59
N ARG A 186 -11.03 -4.60 -7.17
CA ARG A 186 -12.27 -5.03 -6.50
C ARG A 186 -12.03 -5.67 -5.13
N GLY A 187 -10.85 -6.30 -4.94
CA GLY A 187 -10.44 -6.86 -3.66
C GLY A 187 -9.90 -5.80 -2.70
N ASP A 188 -9.21 -4.78 -3.22
CA ASP A 188 -8.47 -3.79 -2.43
C ASP A 188 -9.38 -2.63 -2.00
N LEU A 189 -10.39 -2.27 -2.81
CA LEU A 189 -11.40 -1.26 -2.48
C LEU A 189 -12.52 -1.78 -1.55
N GLY A 190 -12.35 -2.97 -0.99
CA GLY A 190 -13.44 -3.69 -0.37
C GLY A 190 -14.38 -4.25 -1.44
N THR A 191 -15.17 -5.24 -1.10
CA THR A 191 -16.09 -5.88 -2.04
C THR A 191 -17.08 -4.86 -2.56
N VAL A 192 -16.86 -4.29 -3.75
CA VAL A 192 -17.89 -3.57 -4.50
C VAL A 192 -18.89 -4.62 -4.95
N SER A 193 -19.74 -5.05 -4.03
CA SER A 193 -20.93 -5.79 -4.38
C SER A 193 -21.86 -4.82 -5.08
N ASN A 194 -22.51 -5.25 -6.16
CA ASN A 194 -23.63 -4.53 -6.77
C ASN A 194 -24.82 -4.30 -5.80
N ASN A 195 -24.72 -4.77 -4.57
CA ASN A 195 -25.56 -4.43 -3.45
C ASN A 195 -24.94 -3.24 -2.70
N LYS A 196 -25.68 -2.16 -2.61
CA LYS A 196 -25.39 -0.84 -2.01
C LYS A 196 -24.85 -0.83 -0.55
N ASN A 197 -24.30 -1.91 -0.02
CA ASN A 197 -24.13 -2.09 1.42
C ASN A 197 -22.70 -2.47 1.87
N LEU A 198 -21.64 -2.39 1.06
CA LEU A 198 -20.39 -3.03 1.47
C LEU A 198 -19.08 -2.22 1.34
N THR A 199 -19.10 -1.04 0.79
CA THR A 199 -17.98 -0.10 0.94
C THR A 199 -18.47 1.15 1.66
N VAL A 200 -17.69 1.63 2.62
CA VAL A 200 -18.01 2.89 3.27
C VAL A 200 -17.96 4.03 2.26
N LEU A 201 -16.98 4.01 1.34
CA LEU A 201 -16.81 5.05 0.32
C LEU A 201 -17.50 4.69 -1.01
N ASN A 202 -18.12 5.70 -1.64
CA ASN A 202 -18.67 5.60 -2.97
C ASN A 202 -17.64 6.06 -4.01
N PHE A 203 -17.10 5.13 -4.78
CA PHE A 203 -16.10 5.40 -5.81
C PHE A 203 -16.68 5.94 -7.14
N ASN A 204 -17.95 6.26 -7.21
CA ASN A 204 -18.52 7.01 -8.34
C ASN A 204 -18.35 8.53 -8.20
N GLU A 205 -17.66 8.96 -7.16
CA GLU A 205 -17.53 10.35 -6.75
C GLU A 205 -16.13 10.91 -7.03
N ASN A 206 -16.05 12.24 -7.21
CA ASN A 206 -14.78 12.90 -7.50
C ASN A 206 -13.90 13.02 -6.25
N LEU A 207 -12.58 12.92 -6.47
CA LEU A 207 -11.58 13.14 -5.43
C LEU A 207 -10.69 14.35 -5.77
N TYR A 208 -10.69 15.34 -4.90
CA TYR A 208 -9.80 16.51 -4.97
C TYR A 208 -8.84 16.46 -3.80
N GLY A 209 -7.58 16.84 -4.02
CA GLY A 209 -6.63 16.86 -2.93
C GLY A 209 -5.43 17.76 -3.15
N ALA A 210 -4.73 18.01 -2.06
CA ALA A 210 -3.47 18.75 -2.04
C ALA A 210 -2.52 18.17 -1.00
N ALA A 211 -1.23 18.34 -1.24
CA ALA A 211 -0.18 17.94 -0.32
C ALA A 211 0.94 18.98 -0.26
N ALA A 212 1.54 19.08 0.92
CA ALA A 212 2.81 19.75 1.17
C ALA A 212 3.77 18.74 1.79
N ILE A 213 4.87 18.44 1.10
CA ILE A 213 5.83 17.40 1.47
C ILE A 213 7.19 18.06 1.63
N GLY A 214 7.70 18.08 2.85
CA GLY A 214 8.95 18.72 3.23
C GLY A 214 10.12 17.75 3.33
N SER A 215 11.33 18.29 3.20
CA SER A 215 12.58 17.56 3.44
C SER A 215 13.65 18.59 3.90
N TYR A 216 13.91 18.62 5.21
CA TYR A 216 14.73 19.67 5.82
C TYR A 216 15.85 19.06 6.65
N GLU A 217 17.05 19.62 6.56
CA GLU A 217 18.14 19.32 7.48
C GLU A 217 17.92 20.05 8.81
N VAL A 218 17.75 19.29 9.90
CA VAL A 218 17.52 19.82 11.25
C VAL A 218 18.34 19.01 12.26
N PHE A 219 19.11 19.65 13.15
CA PHE A 219 19.86 19.01 14.23
C PHE A 219 20.71 17.80 13.77
N ASN A 220 21.48 17.95 12.68
CA ASN A 220 22.30 16.91 12.06
C ASN A 220 21.49 15.68 11.58
N GLY A 221 20.23 15.83 11.33
CA GLY A 221 19.34 14.82 10.79
C GLY A 221 18.45 15.39 9.71
N GLN A 222 17.63 14.52 9.14
CA GLN A 222 16.68 14.83 8.08
C GLN A 222 15.25 14.74 8.62
N LEU A 223 14.53 15.86 8.63
CA LEU A 223 13.10 15.93 8.95
C LEU A 223 12.29 15.94 7.67
N ASN A 224 11.35 15.00 7.54
CA ASN A 224 10.48 14.84 6.37
C ASN A 224 9.00 14.95 6.79
N PRO A 225 8.47 16.17 6.98
CA PRO A 225 7.07 16.38 7.32
C PRO A 225 6.19 16.31 6.07
N GLN A 226 4.97 15.82 6.22
CA GLN A 226 3.96 15.79 5.18
C GLN A 226 2.61 16.25 5.73
N LEU A 227 1.91 17.06 4.96
CA LEU A 227 0.53 17.48 5.20
C LEU A 227 -0.28 17.14 3.96
N TRP A 228 -1.39 16.43 4.16
CA TRP A 228 -2.29 16.02 3.09
C TRP A 228 -3.72 16.41 3.42
N LEU A 229 -4.43 16.94 2.43
CA LEU A 229 -5.85 17.25 2.50
C LEU A 229 -6.52 16.69 1.25
N ALA A 230 -7.69 16.07 1.40
CA ALA A 230 -8.49 15.60 0.27
C ALA A 230 -9.99 15.68 0.58
N TYR A 231 -10.77 15.87 -0.46
CA TYR A 231 -12.23 15.85 -0.41
C TYR A 231 -12.75 14.91 -1.50
N MET A 232 -13.42 13.87 -1.09
CA MET A 232 -14.17 12.98 -1.97
C MET A 232 -15.63 13.35 -1.86
N THR A 233 -16.20 13.84 -2.98
CA THR A 233 -17.58 14.38 -2.99
C THR A 233 -18.58 13.36 -2.45
N ASP A 234 -19.55 13.83 -1.69
CA ASP A 234 -20.59 13.02 -1.04
C ASP A 234 -20.08 11.84 -0.17
N ASN A 235 -18.77 11.85 0.14
CA ASN A 235 -18.14 10.85 0.98
C ASN A 235 -17.50 11.46 2.24
N ALA A 236 -16.37 12.15 2.07
CA ALA A 236 -15.59 12.60 3.21
C ALA A 236 -14.58 13.69 2.86
N PHE A 237 -14.28 14.51 3.84
CA PHE A 237 -13.07 15.32 3.88
C PHE A 237 -12.00 14.57 4.67
N PHE A 238 -10.86 14.29 4.05
CA PHE A 238 -9.71 13.59 4.63
C PHE A 238 -8.59 14.58 4.94
N TYR A 239 -7.89 14.34 6.03
CA TYR A 239 -6.69 15.08 6.41
C TYR A 239 -5.67 14.15 7.05
N ALA A 240 -4.39 14.40 6.78
CA ALA A 240 -3.30 13.62 7.35
C ALA A 240 -2.07 14.48 7.58
N VAL A 241 -1.37 14.17 8.67
CA VAL A 241 -0.03 14.68 8.98
C VAL A 241 0.85 13.47 9.24
N ASP A 242 2.01 13.45 8.60
CA ASP A 242 3.06 12.47 8.81
C ASP A 242 4.39 13.19 8.97
N ALA A 243 5.27 12.71 9.84
CA ALA A 243 6.60 13.24 9.98
C ALA A 243 7.59 12.14 10.38
N ALA A 244 8.67 12.02 9.61
CA ALA A 244 9.80 11.17 9.92
C ALA A 244 11.06 12.01 10.16
N TYR A 245 11.75 11.74 11.26
CA TYR A 245 13.05 12.31 11.55
C TYR A 245 14.12 11.22 11.54
N ASN A 246 15.13 11.37 10.70
CA ASN A 246 16.22 10.42 10.52
C ASN A 246 17.55 11.07 10.90
N THR A 247 18.35 10.40 11.73
CA THR A 247 19.68 10.89 12.10
C THR A 247 20.64 9.73 12.37
N THR A 248 21.92 9.99 12.36
CA THR A 248 22.95 9.04 12.78
C THR A 248 23.48 9.47 14.14
N ILE A 249 23.40 8.57 15.12
CA ILE A 249 23.92 8.75 16.47
C ILE A 249 25.04 7.75 16.74
N PHE A 250 25.97 8.05 17.67
CA PHE A 250 27.02 7.14 18.11
C PHE A 250 27.72 6.39 16.96
N ASP A 251 28.55 7.05 16.17
CA ASP A 251 29.43 6.46 15.14
C ASP A 251 28.83 5.29 14.34
N GLY A 252 27.68 5.55 13.68
CA GLY A 252 27.11 4.60 12.71
C GLY A 252 25.77 3.95 13.09
N VAL A 253 25.14 4.38 14.18
CA VAL A 253 23.76 3.97 14.47
C VAL A 253 22.81 4.90 13.76
N ASN A 254 22.14 4.43 12.72
CA ASN A 254 21.06 5.16 12.08
C ASN A 254 19.78 5.00 12.92
N TRP A 255 19.16 6.11 13.25
CA TRP A 255 17.93 6.16 14.03
C TRP A 255 16.85 6.92 13.27
N THR A 256 15.64 6.40 13.33
CA THR A 256 14.45 7.04 12.75
C THR A 256 13.34 7.10 13.80
N LEU A 257 12.71 8.26 13.94
CA LEU A 257 11.44 8.42 14.64
C LEU A 257 10.40 8.86 13.62
N GLU A 258 9.28 8.16 13.53
CA GLU A 258 8.21 8.45 12.59
C GLU A 258 6.85 8.40 13.30
N GLY A 259 6.00 9.38 13.02
CA GLY A 259 4.65 9.42 13.54
C GLY A 259 3.67 10.01 12.55
N ALA A 260 2.45 9.47 12.53
CA ALA A 260 1.39 9.95 11.68
C ALA A 260 0.05 10.07 12.42
N TYR A 261 -0.73 11.02 11.96
CA TYR A 261 -2.13 11.17 12.30
C TYR A 261 -2.96 11.33 11.04
N LEU A 262 -3.95 10.45 10.85
CA LEU A 262 -4.92 10.53 9.78
C LEU A 262 -6.31 10.65 10.38
N GLY A 263 -7.16 11.45 9.74
CA GLY A 263 -8.54 11.59 10.14
C GLY A 263 -9.43 11.95 8.96
N ASN A 264 -10.73 11.83 9.17
CA ASN A 264 -11.70 12.32 8.22
C ASN A 264 -12.96 12.86 8.89
N SER A 265 -13.73 13.59 8.10
CA SER A 265 -15.11 13.97 8.41
C SER A 265 -15.98 13.41 7.30
N LEU A 266 -16.75 12.36 7.61
CA LEU A 266 -17.70 11.77 6.68
C LEU A 266 -18.84 12.73 6.39
N ASP A 267 -19.40 12.64 5.20
CA ASP A 267 -20.65 13.30 4.85
C ASP A 267 -21.87 12.70 5.60
N ASN A 268 -22.96 13.44 5.65
CA ASN A 268 -24.14 13.01 6.38
C ASN A 268 -24.76 11.74 5.83
N GLU A 269 -24.75 11.53 4.52
CA GLU A 269 -25.26 10.31 3.89
C GLU A 269 -24.56 9.05 4.44
N LEU A 270 -23.22 9.09 4.59
CA LEU A 270 -22.46 7.96 5.14
C LEU A 270 -22.70 7.81 6.66
N LYS A 271 -22.85 8.91 7.39
CA LYS A 271 -23.17 8.87 8.82
C LYS A 271 -24.55 8.30 9.10
N ASP A 272 -25.53 8.60 8.27
CA ASP A 272 -26.89 8.08 8.37
C ASP A 272 -26.97 6.57 8.12
N LEU A 273 -25.99 6.02 7.38
CA LEU A 273 -25.79 4.58 7.21
C LEU A 273 -25.12 3.91 8.43
N GLY A 274 -24.83 4.65 9.51
CA GLY A 274 -24.25 4.13 10.73
C GLY A 274 -22.73 4.20 10.79
N ASN A 275 -22.06 4.77 9.78
CA ASN A 275 -20.62 4.92 9.76
C ASN A 275 -20.14 6.06 10.67
N GLY A 276 -18.88 6.00 11.09
CA GLY A 276 -18.23 7.01 11.92
C GLY A 276 -17.01 7.62 11.24
N ASN A 277 -16.66 8.84 11.64
CA ASN A 277 -15.41 9.46 11.21
C ASN A 277 -14.24 8.57 11.60
N GLY A 278 -13.35 8.31 10.63
CA GLY A 278 -12.10 7.58 10.84
C GLY A 278 -11.07 8.43 11.59
N ASN A 279 -10.20 7.73 12.27
CA ASN A 279 -9.02 8.29 12.92
C ASN A 279 -7.93 7.23 12.94
N PHE A 280 -6.69 7.66 12.84
CA PHE A 280 -5.51 6.81 12.95
C PHE A 280 -4.40 7.61 13.60
N PHE A 281 -3.73 7.01 14.56
CA PHE A 281 -2.51 7.54 15.15
C PHE A 281 -1.50 6.41 15.22
N ALA A 282 -0.28 6.66 14.77
CA ALA A 282 0.83 5.73 14.89
C ALA A 282 2.13 6.46 15.23
N LEU A 283 2.99 5.77 15.95
CA LEU A 283 4.34 6.21 16.28
C LEU A 283 5.27 5.01 16.30
N ASN A 284 6.43 5.15 15.69
CA ASN A 284 7.50 4.16 15.80
C ASN A 284 8.88 4.79 15.93
N GLY A 285 9.81 3.99 16.46
CA GLY A 285 11.24 4.25 16.44
C GLY A 285 11.99 3.08 15.82
N SER A 286 12.91 3.35 14.91
CA SER A 286 13.72 2.35 14.23
C SER A 286 15.20 2.63 14.43
N ILE A 287 15.99 1.56 14.49
CA ILE A 287 17.45 1.63 14.52
C ILE A 287 18.04 0.69 13.47
N GLU A 288 19.16 1.10 12.85
CA GLU A 288 19.95 0.28 11.96
C GLU A 288 21.44 0.40 12.32
N VAL A 289 22.10 -0.72 12.56
CA VAL A 289 23.52 -0.76 12.92
C VAL A 289 24.15 -2.09 12.51
N ASN A 290 25.26 -2.04 11.76
CA ASN A 290 26.07 -3.23 11.40
C ASN A 290 25.25 -4.41 10.86
N GLY A 291 24.27 -4.14 10.00
CA GLY A 291 23.40 -5.15 9.42
C GLY A 291 22.18 -5.52 10.28
N TRP A 292 22.15 -5.15 11.55
CA TRP A 292 20.96 -5.26 12.38
C TRP A 292 19.98 -4.13 12.10
N ASP A 293 18.71 -4.45 12.03
CA ASP A 293 17.62 -3.49 12.03
C ASP A 293 16.58 -3.89 13.08
N ALA A 294 16.00 -2.90 13.75
CA ALA A 294 14.90 -3.11 14.68
C ALA A 294 13.95 -1.91 14.67
N THR A 295 12.66 -2.18 14.82
CA THR A 295 11.61 -1.16 14.93
C THR A 295 10.68 -1.54 16.07
N LEU A 296 10.37 -0.57 16.93
CA LEU A 296 9.33 -0.66 17.95
C LEU A 296 8.28 0.39 17.67
N GLY A 297 7.02 0.00 17.64
CA GLY A 297 5.94 0.93 17.35
C GLY A 297 4.60 0.55 17.96
N GLY A 298 3.65 1.46 17.81
CA GLY A 298 2.28 1.26 18.21
C GLY A 298 1.32 2.15 17.45
N LEU A 299 0.06 1.73 17.39
CA LEU A 299 -0.97 2.41 16.64
C LEU A 299 -2.35 2.28 17.30
N TYR A 300 -3.18 3.25 16.99
CA TYR A 300 -4.56 3.34 17.44
C TYR A 300 -5.46 3.84 16.32
N TYR A 301 -6.59 3.19 16.04
CA TYR A 301 -7.59 3.65 15.06
C TYR A 301 -8.97 3.06 15.30
N GLY A 302 -9.95 3.65 14.60
CA GLY A 302 -11.31 3.15 14.55
C GLY A 302 -12.18 3.53 15.76
N LYS A 303 -13.41 3.04 15.78
CA LYS A 303 -14.40 3.27 16.82
C LYS A 303 -15.09 1.98 17.22
N LYS A 304 -15.42 1.85 18.49
CA LYS A 304 -15.99 0.65 19.09
C LYS A 304 -17.37 0.27 18.50
N ASP A 305 -18.17 1.26 18.18
CA ASP A 305 -19.60 1.16 17.85
C ASP A 305 -19.92 1.45 16.37
N LYS A 306 -18.91 1.78 15.57
CA LYS A 306 -19.13 2.24 14.19
C LYS A 306 -18.09 1.68 13.24
N THR A 307 -18.50 1.45 12.01
CA THR A 307 -17.60 1.23 10.89
C THR A 307 -16.90 2.54 10.55
N THR A 308 -15.58 2.51 10.42
CA THR A 308 -14.75 3.67 10.10
C THR A 308 -13.84 3.38 8.92
N VAL A 309 -13.55 4.40 8.14
CA VAL A 309 -12.56 4.39 7.06
C VAL A 309 -11.42 5.31 7.45
N THR A 310 -10.21 4.83 7.39
CA THR A 310 -9.01 5.62 7.67
C THR A 310 -8.24 5.94 6.40
N VAL A 311 -8.19 4.97 5.50
CA VAL A 311 -7.52 5.05 4.19
C VAL A 311 -8.52 4.75 3.07
N ILE A 312 -8.20 5.15 1.85
CA ILE A 312 -9.07 4.96 0.68
C ILE A 312 -8.90 3.54 0.12
N GLU A 313 -7.68 3.05 0.11
CA GLU A 313 -7.31 1.76 -0.45
C GLU A 313 -6.45 0.99 0.55
N ASP A 314 -6.80 -0.28 0.76
CA ASP A 314 -6.03 -1.27 1.50
C ASP A 314 -5.49 -0.78 2.86
N GLN A 315 -4.19 -0.65 3.00
CA GLN A 315 -3.52 -0.07 4.17
C GLN A 315 -3.00 1.35 3.93
N GLY A 316 -3.33 1.95 2.77
CA GLY A 316 -2.74 3.22 2.36
C GLY A 316 -1.23 3.12 2.20
N ASN A 317 -0.54 4.24 2.24
CA ASN A 317 0.92 4.32 2.25
C ASN A 317 1.50 4.37 3.68
N LEU A 318 1.00 3.51 4.56
CA LEU A 318 1.36 3.47 5.98
C LEU A 318 2.35 2.34 6.33
N GLY A 319 2.92 1.66 5.35
CA GLY A 319 3.76 0.46 5.56
C GLY A 319 4.98 0.66 6.47
N SER A 320 5.51 1.88 6.61
CA SER A 320 6.55 2.21 7.58
C SER A 320 6.06 2.19 9.02
N LEU A 321 4.78 2.50 9.24
CA LEU A 321 4.11 2.61 10.53
C LEU A 321 3.35 1.34 10.94
N LEU A 322 3.30 0.34 10.05
CA LEU A 322 2.65 -0.94 10.29
C LEU A 322 3.69 -2.06 10.44
N ALA A 323 3.25 -3.20 10.96
CA ALA A 323 4.02 -4.44 11.05
C ALA A 323 3.09 -5.64 10.83
N GLY A 324 3.68 -6.79 10.53
CA GLY A 324 2.91 -7.97 10.13
C GLY A 324 2.60 -7.97 8.64
N GLU A 325 1.88 -9.00 8.18
CA GLU A 325 1.50 -9.20 6.79
C GLU A 325 -0.02 -9.39 6.64
N GLU A 326 -0.69 -9.95 7.65
CA GLU A 326 -2.07 -10.42 7.58
C GLU A 326 -3.02 -9.76 8.60
N ILE A 327 -2.51 -9.28 9.76
CA ILE A 327 -3.36 -8.85 10.87
C ILE A 327 -4.28 -7.67 10.51
N PHE A 328 -3.81 -6.75 9.64
CA PHE A 328 -4.58 -5.59 9.20
C PHE A 328 -5.55 -5.90 8.05
N TYR A 329 -5.58 -7.16 7.58
CA TYR A 329 -6.59 -7.69 6.65
C TYR A 329 -7.65 -8.55 7.36
N THR A 330 -7.48 -8.83 8.65
CA THR A 330 -8.48 -9.58 9.43
C THR A 330 -9.71 -8.73 9.75
N ASN A 331 -10.87 -9.37 9.89
CA ASN A 331 -12.13 -8.70 10.23
C ASN A 331 -11.99 -7.89 11.53
N GLY A 332 -12.46 -6.65 11.49
CA GLY A 332 -12.39 -5.69 12.58
C GLY A 332 -11.08 -4.90 12.63
N SER A 333 -10.06 -5.23 11.81
CA SER A 333 -8.76 -4.55 11.80
C SER A 333 -8.44 -3.83 10.49
N LYS A 334 -9.31 -3.89 9.49
CA LYS A 334 -9.08 -3.21 8.21
C LYS A 334 -9.15 -1.70 8.38
N LEU A 335 -8.23 -0.99 7.73
CA LEU A 335 -8.18 0.47 7.76
C LEU A 335 -9.15 1.12 6.78
N ASN A 336 -9.56 0.41 5.74
CA ASN A 336 -10.43 0.90 4.68
C ASN A 336 -11.94 0.61 4.89
N GLY A 337 -12.34 0.16 6.07
CA GLY A 337 -13.75 0.01 6.42
C GLY A 337 -14.07 -1.17 7.33
N ASP A 338 -13.85 -1.00 8.63
CA ASP A 338 -14.23 -2.00 9.62
C ASP A 338 -14.85 -1.37 10.88
N THR A 339 -15.60 -2.18 11.63
CA THR A 339 -16.18 -1.79 12.91
C THR A 339 -15.26 -2.24 14.03
N GLY A 340 -14.82 -1.30 14.86
CA GLY A 340 -14.03 -1.60 16.03
C GLY A 340 -13.00 -0.52 16.35
N ARG A 341 -12.64 -0.45 17.61
CA ARG A 341 -11.52 0.34 18.10
C ARG A 341 -10.30 -0.55 18.21
N ASN A 342 -9.26 -0.23 17.48
CA ASN A 342 -8.04 -1.00 17.34
C ASN A 342 -6.90 -0.35 18.11
N ILE A 343 -6.15 -1.15 18.86
CA ILE A 343 -4.92 -0.75 19.54
C ILE A 343 -3.92 -1.89 19.34
N PHE A 344 -2.78 -1.60 18.73
CA PHE A 344 -1.71 -2.56 18.51
C PHE A 344 -0.36 -1.98 18.90
N GLY A 345 0.50 -2.82 19.47
CA GLY A 345 1.92 -2.60 19.60
C GLY A 345 2.68 -3.63 18.80
N TYR A 346 3.86 -3.30 18.31
CA TYR A 346 4.64 -4.23 17.52
C TYR A 346 6.16 -4.03 17.67
N VAL A 347 6.87 -5.10 17.37
CA VAL A 347 8.31 -5.09 17.19
C VAL A 347 8.65 -5.79 15.87
N LYS A 348 9.56 -5.21 15.10
CA LYS A 348 10.19 -5.83 13.93
C LYS A 348 11.69 -5.90 14.20
N ALA A 349 12.33 -7.00 13.85
CA ALA A 349 13.79 -7.11 13.95
C ALA A 349 14.33 -7.96 12.82
N GLY A 350 15.54 -7.68 12.39
CA GLY A 350 16.19 -8.44 11.34
C GLY A 350 17.71 -8.28 11.34
N TYR A 351 18.35 -9.14 10.56
CA TYR A 351 19.76 -9.07 10.28
C TYR A 351 20.04 -9.32 8.80
N THR A 352 20.84 -8.47 8.19
CA THR A 352 21.24 -8.57 6.79
C THR A 352 22.66 -9.11 6.68
N PHE A 353 22.78 -10.31 6.12
CA PHE A 353 24.05 -10.98 5.83
C PHE A 353 24.63 -10.47 4.51
N ASN A 354 25.88 -10.04 4.52
CA ASN A 354 26.62 -9.63 3.30
C ASN A 354 25.85 -8.65 2.40
N GLU A 355 25.01 -7.78 2.97
CA GLU A 355 24.18 -6.82 2.26
C GLU A 355 23.18 -7.45 1.24
N THR A 356 22.99 -8.76 1.27
CA THR A 356 22.22 -9.50 0.26
C THR A 356 21.06 -10.31 0.83
N VAL A 357 21.25 -11.00 1.94
CA VAL A 357 20.22 -11.85 2.55
C VAL A 357 19.80 -11.25 3.88
N ARG A 358 18.53 -10.84 3.99
CA ARG A 358 17.94 -10.39 5.26
C ARG A 358 17.05 -11.49 5.82
N VAL A 359 17.26 -11.85 7.07
CA VAL A 359 16.34 -12.67 7.86
C VAL A 359 15.73 -11.79 8.93
N GLY A 360 14.42 -11.85 9.09
CA GLY A 360 13.71 -11.00 10.03
C GLY A 360 12.46 -11.66 10.59
N ALA A 361 11.93 -11.03 11.62
CA ALA A 361 10.67 -11.39 12.24
C ALA A 361 9.91 -10.14 12.69
N ASP A 362 8.58 -10.23 12.61
CA ASP A 362 7.67 -9.23 13.17
C ASP A 362 6.81 -9.91 14.24
N PHE A 363 6.50 -9.17 15.28
CA PHE A 363 5.54 -9.57 16.28
C PHE A 363 4.59 -8.40 16.54
N VAL A 364 3.29 -8.63 16.33
CA VAL A 364 2.22 -7.65 16.53
C VAL A 364 1.26 -8.20 17.56
N TYR A 365 0.95 -7.41 18.56
CA TYR A 365 -0.02 -7.77 19.59
C TYR A 365 -0.92 -6.58 19.93
N GLY A 366 -2.19 -6.87 20.11
CA GLY A 366 -3.19 -5.88 20.47
C GLY A 366 -4.59 -6.44 20.39
N GLY A 367 -5.52 -5.65 19.90
CA GLY A 367 -6.88 -6.15 19.73
C GLY A 367 -7.86 -5.13 19.20
N THR A 368 -9.02 -5.65 18.86
CA THR A 368 -10.18 -4.90 18.39
C THR A 368 -11.27 -4.95 19.45
N LYS A 369 -11.78 -3.80 19.87
CA LYS A 369 -12.92 -3.72 20.80
C LYS A 369 -14.15 -3.21 20.06
N THR A 370 -15.24 -4.00 20.13
CA THR A 370 -16.57 -3.68 19.59
C THR A 370 -17.59 -3.64 20.74
N GLU A 371 -18.79 -3.08 20.49
CA GLU A 371 -19.87 -3.07 21.51
C GLU A 371 -20.42 -4.46 21.79
N ASN A 372 -20.48 -5.30 20.76
CA ASN A 372 -21.00 -6.68 20.86
C ASN A 372 -19.91 -7.72 21.16
N HIS A 373 -18.70 -7.28 21.58
CA HIS A 373 -17.58 -8.15 21.94
C HIS A 373 -17.10 -9.08 20.79
N SER A 374 -17.37 -8.73 19.55
CA SER A 374 -16.97 -9.54 18.36
C SER A 374 -15.53 -9.35 17.90
N GLY A 375 -14.79 -8.42 18.52
CA GLY A 375 -13.43 -8.05 18.09
C GLY A 375 -12.36 -9.05 18.54
N GLY A 376 -12.04 -9.05 19.83
CA GLY A 376 -11.07 -9.95 20.47
C GLY A 376 -9.64 -9.43 20.52
N ASP A 377 -8.82 -10.15 21.26
CA ASP A 377 -7.37 -9.95 21.30
C ASP A 377 -6.75 -10.59 20.06
N LYS A 378 -5.73 -9.95 19.49
CA LYS A 378 -5.12 -10.35 18.23
C LYS A 378 -3.60 -10.38 18.35
N LEU A 379 -3.03 -11.41 17.77
CA LEU A 379 -1.59 -11.61 17.69
C LEU A 379 -1.20 -12.00 16.27
N GLU A 380 -0.13 -11.42 15.75
CA GLU A 380 0.54 -11.92 14.56
C GLU A 380 2.03 -12.12 14.81
N ALA A 381 2.56 -13.23 14.35
CA ALA A 381 3.99 -13.51 14.30
C ALA A 381 4.39 -13.83 12.87
N VAL A 382 5.37 -13.09 12.35
CA VAL A 382 5.88 -13.24 10.98
C VAL A 382 7.35 -13.62 11.04
N ALA A 383 7.73 -14.63 10.26
CA ALA A 383 9.12 -14.91 9.91
C ALA A 383 9.32 -14.61 8.42
N ARG A 384 10.39 -13.89 8.06
CA ARG A 384 10.65 -13.50 6.68
C ARG A 384 12.10 -13.64 6.27
N VAL A 385 12.29 -13.87 4.98
CA VAL A 385 13.59 -13.88 4.32
C VAL A 385 13.50 -13.06 3.04
N ASP A 386 14.42 -12.13 2.86
CA ASP A 386 14.58 -11.36 1.66
C ASP A 386 15.95 -11.62 1.06
N TYR A 387 16.03 -11.94 -0.22
CA TYR A 387 17.26 -12.17 -0.94
C TYR A 387 17.39 -11.24 -2.14
N LYS A 388 18.32 -10.31 -2.05
CA LYS A 388 18.66 -9.38 -3.11
C LYS A 388 19.69 -10.03 -4.01
N TYR A 389 19.21 -10.81 -5.01
CA TYR A 389 20.10 -11.48 -5.97
C TYR A 389 20.87 -10.47 -6.83
N SER A 390 20.22 -9.38 -7.24
CA SER A 390 20.83 -8.28 -7.97
C SER A 390 20.06 -6.98 -7.69
N PRO A 391 20.55 -5.81 -8.13
CA PRO A 391 19.78 -4.57 -8.03
C PRO A 391 18.39 -4.62 -8.67
N LYS A 392 18.17 -5.54 -9.62
CA LYS A 392 16.94 -5.68 -10.40
C LYS A 392 16.09 -6.89 -9.98
N LEU A 393 16.67 -7.93 -9.40
CA LEU A 393 15.98 -9.18 -9.05
C LEU A 393 16.08 -9.45 -7.55
N ASN A 394 14.89 -9.52 -6.93
CA ASN A 394 14.75 -9.81 -5.51
C ASN A 394 13.81 -11.00 -5.32
N PHE A 395 14.15 -11.85 -4.36
CA PHE A 395 13.29 -12.91 -3.86
C PHE A 395 12.88 -12.58 -2.43
N SER A 396 11.64 -12.87 -2.07
CA SER A 396 11.17 -12.76 -0.69
C SER A 396 10.29 -13.93 -0.33
N ALA A 397 10.29 -14.27 0.94
CA ALA A 397 9.41 -15.26 1.51
C ALA A 397 8.99 -14.84 2.91
N PHE A 398 7.75 -15.12 3.28
CA PHE A 398 7.32 -15.03 4.66
C PHE A 398 6.37 -16.18 5.03
N TYR A 399 6.36 -16.46 6.32
CA TYR A 399 5.31 -17.19 7.01
C TYR A 399 4.70 -16.28 8.05
N SER A 400 3.39 -16.17 8.06
CA SER A 400 2.61 -15.42 9.04
C SER A 400 1.66 -16.36 9.78
N TYR A 401 1.57 -16.21 11.08
CA TYR A 401 0.59 -16.83 11.94
C TYR A 401 -0.22 -15.75 12.65
N VAL A 402 -1.53 -15.74 12.44
CA VAL A 402 -2.47 -14.82 13.09
C VAL A 402 -3.38 -15.60 14.02
N ASN A 403 -3.53 -15.13 15.25
CA ASN A 403 -4.51 -15.63 16.20
C ASN A 403 -5.46 -14.50 16.61
N VAL A 404 -6.75 -14.78 16.62
CA VAL A 404 -7.82 -13.87 17.09
C VAL A 404 -8.58 -14.60 18.19
N ASP A 405 -8.47 -14.12 19.42
CA ASP A 405 -9.12 -14.70 20.60
C ASP A 405 -10.28 -13.80 21.05
N LYS A 406 -11.49 -14.29 20.87
CA LYS A 406 -12.74 -13.62 21.24
C LYS A 406 -13.35 -14.31 22.48
N ASP A 407 -14.27 -13.65 23.13
CA ASP A 407 -14.92 -14.17 24.34
C ASP A 407 -15.60 -15.55 24.16
N THR A 408 -16.03 -15.86 22.95
CA THR A 408 -16.84 -17.07 22.65
C THR A 408 -16.19 -18.05 21.70
N ASP A 409 -15.23 -17.59 20.89
CA ASP A 409 -14.54 -18.38 19.88
C ASP A 409 -13.13 -17.85 19.65
N SER A 410 -12.24 -18.70 19.21
CA SER A 410 -10.95 -18.27 18.71
C SER A 410 -10.78 -18.73 17.25
N THR A 411 -10.11 -17.90 16.48
CA THR A 411 -9.74 -18.22 15.09
C THR A 411 -8.26 -18.01 14.92
N HIS A 412 -7.63 -18.88 14.14
CA HIS A 412 -6.26 -18.63 13.71
C HIS A 412 -6.10 -18.96 12.24
N HIS A 413 -5.20 -18.29 11.60
CA HIS A 413 -4.83 -18.58 10.21
C HIS A 413 -3.33 -18.46 10.00
N ASP A 414 -2.86 -19.26 9.05
CA ASP A 414 -1.50 -19.25 8.56
C ASP A 414 -1.47 -18.69 7.15
N ALA A 415 -0.46 -17.93 6.80
CA ALA A 415 -0.20 -17.50 5.44
C ALA A 415 1.27 -17.69 5.07
N VAL A 416 1.51 -18.18 3.87
CA VAL A 416 2.85 -18.26 3.28
C VAL A 416 2.84 -17.53 1.96
N ARG A 417 3.81 -16.67 1.73
CA ARG A 417 4.07 -16.04 0.43
C ARG A 417 5.50 -16.28 0.02
N LEU A 418 5.67 -16.69 -1.24
CA LEU A 418 6.95 -16.71 -1.93
C LEU A 418 6.85 -15.76 -3.11
N GLN A 419 7.84 -14.90 -3.30
CA GLN A 419 7.80 -13.93 -4.37
C GLN A 419 9.16 -13.82 -5.07
N ALA A 420 9.11 -13.73 -6.39
CA ALA A 420 10.20 -13.24 -7.23
C ALA A 420 9.76 -11.94 -7.90
N LEU A 421 10.55 -10.88 -7.76
CA LEU A 421 10.28 -9.56 -8.32
C LEU A 421 11.50 -9.08 -9.13
N TYR A 422 11.30 -8.93 -10.44
CA TYR A 422 12.29 -8.38 -11.35
C TYR A 422 11.85 -7.00 -11.85
N LYS A 423 12.74 -6.02 -11.76
CA LYS A 423 12.55 -4.65 -12.27
C LYS A 423 13.65 -4.34 -13.29
N PHE A 424 13.30 -3.81 -14.44
CA PHE A 424 14.25 -3.52 -15.51
C PHE A 424 14.04 -2.16 -16.15
#